data_f4ca42c452a15f542c2a4b7d408ae48c
#
_entry.id   f4ca42c452a15f542c2a4b7d408ae48c
#
_cell.length_a   1.000
_cell.length_b   1.000
_cell.length_c   1.000
_cell.angle_alpha   90.00
_cell.angle_beta   90.00
_cell.angle_gamma   90.00
#
_symmetry.space_group_name_H-M   'P 1'
#
loop_
_entity.id
_entity.type
_entity.pdbx_description
1 polymer ?
#
loop_
_entity_poly.entity_id
_entity_poly.type
_entity_poly.pdbx_seq_one_letter_code
_entity_poly.pdbx_strand_id
1 'polypeptide(L)'
;MPPDYTDGISHNLRGAKMGKMWAGRFKSALDKQADDFNSSFHFDNRMYKQDISGSVMHAKMLGDKKIITEEEKTEIIKGLSGILSDIESGALPLESDAEDIHMFIEEELTKRIGDSGKRLHTARSRNDQVALDIRMYMANECEEIGGLILKLIAAITDKAKENVNTIMPGYTHLQRAQPITFAHHILTYAFMLKRDFERIADAEKRMISQCPIGSCALAGTTYDTDRYFEAEHLGFTDISLNSIDGVSDRDFCLELLSAFSILMMHLSRFSEEIILWSSWEFKFIELDDSYTTGSSIMPQKKNPDMAELVRGKTGRVYGDLMGLLTTLKGLPLAYNKDMQEDKEAIFDAVDTVKQCLTVFAPMITTMKVLPDNMYKAAQKGFINATDLADYLVKKGMPFRTAYKKVGEIVAYCIENGLVLETVPIEKYKELDSLFDSDLYNEISLETCVSKRISAGGTGERSVEAQIAYLTEFLH
;
A
#
# COMPACT_ATOMS: atom_id res chain seq x y z
N MET A 1 -13.18 22.47 59.45
CA MET A 1 -14.54 22.05 59.05
C MET A 1 -14.56 22.06 57.54
N PRO A 2 -14.65 20.92 56.85
CA PRO A 2 -14.91 20.89 55.42
C PRO A 2 -16.42 20.98 55.17
N PRO A 3 -16.87 21.51 54.02
CA PRO A 3 -18.28 21.67 53.73
C PRO A 3 -18.94 20.36 53.29
N ASP A 4 -20.16 20.17 53.77
CA ASP A 4 -21.12 19.12 53.45
C ASP A 4 -21.52 19.18 51.96
N TYR A 5 -21.42 18.04 51.24
CA TYR A 5 -22.05 17.81 49.94
C TYR A 5 -23.12 16.72 50.07
N THR A 6 -24.27 17.11 50.49
CA THR A 6 -25.50 16.34 50.28
C THR A 6 -26.48 17.21 49.53
N ASP A 7 -26.60 17.03 48.22
CA ASP A 7 -27.83 17.42 47.53
C ASP A 7 -28.04 16.58 46.25
N GLY A 8 -29.06 15.86 46.26
CA GLY A 8 -30.04 15.74 45.19
C GLY A 8 -29.73 14.87 43.97
N ILE A 9 -29.66 13.53 44.08
CA ILE A 9 -29.87 12.70 42.91
C ILE A 9 -31.38 12.44 42.77
N SER A 10 -32.04 13.23 41.92
CA SER A 10 -33.39 12.95 41.46
C SER A 10 -33.35 11.84 40.44
N HIS A 11 -33.83 10.64 40.77
CA HIS A 11 -34.12 9.54 39.87
C HIS A 11 -35.15 9.95 38.82
N ASN A 12 -34.72 10.25 37.61
CA ASN A 12 -35.60 10.29 36.45
C ASN A 12 -35.57 8.91 35.77
N LEU A 13 -36.52 8.05 36.16
CA LEU A 13 -36.86 6.81 35.43
C LEU A 13 -37.53 7.21 34.13
N ARG A 14 -36.78 7.30 33.03
CA ARG A 14 -37.33 7.36 31.68
C ARG A 14 -36.59 6.37 30.80
N GLY A 15 -37.34 5.36 30.31
CA GLY A 15 -36.98 4.46 29.25
C GLY A 15 -36.14 3.27 29.72
N ALA A 16 -36.74 2.10 29.76
CA ALA A 16 -36.00 0.82 29.85
C ALA A 16 -35.10 0.72 28.60
N LYS A 17 -33.77 1.01 28.73
CA LYS A 17 -32.80 0.59 27.71
C LYS A 17 -32.94 -0.91 27.57
N MET A 18 -33.24 -1.43 26.36
CA MET A 18 -33.11 -2.85 26.07
C MET A 18 -31.68 -3.26 26.47
N GLY A 19 -31.55 -4.23 27.36
CA GLY A 19 -30.24 -4.72 27.79
C GLY A 19 -29.49 -5.29 26.59
N LYS A 20 -28.17 -5.18 26.58
CA LYS A 20 -27.32 -5.75 25.52
C LYS A 20 -27.67 -7.20 25.29
N MET A 21 -27.60 -7.69 24.05
CA MET A 21 -28.10 -9.01 23.63
C MET A 21 -27.48 -10.19 24.41
N TRP A 22 -26.26 -9.98 24.97
CA TRP A 22 -25.58 -10.99 25.81
C TRP A 22 -25.89 -10.88 27.31
N ALA A 23 -26.73 -9.94 27.72
CA ALA A 23 -26.98 -9.62 29.15
C ALA A 23 -27.84 -10.65 29.91
N GLY A 24 -28.23 -11.78 29.30
CA GLY A 24 -29.23 -12.73 29.82
C GLY A 24 -29.03 -13.23 31.26
N ARG A 25 -27.81 -13.32 31.79
CA ARG A 25 -27.53 -13.75 33.17
C ARG A 25 -27.07 -12.61 34.10
N PHE A 26 -26.78 -11.43 33.56
CA PHE A 26 -26.21 -10.33 34.34
C PHE A 26 -27.31 -9.57 35.09
N LYS A 27 -27.01 -9.20 36.33
CA LYS A 27 -27.94 -8.49 37.24
C LYS A 27 -27.79 -6.99 37.22
N SER A 28 -26.70 -6.46 36.64
CA SER A 28 -26.39 -5.04 36.53
C SER A 28 -25.99 -4.70 35.11
N ALA A 29 -26.26 -3.46 34.66
CA ALA A 29 -25.71 -2.92 33.43
C ALA A 29 -24.19 -2.78 33.55
N LEU A 30 -23.48 -2.80 32.40
CA LEU A 30 -22.07 -2.49 32.36
C LEU A 30 -21.85 -1.04 32.78
N ASP A 31 -20.76 -0.77 33.48
CA ASP A 31 -20.33 0.62 33.78
C ASP A 31 -20.11 1.38 32.47
N LYS A 32 -20.46 2.64 32.42
CA LYS A 32 -20.39 3.45 31.22
C LYS A 32 -18.97 3.53 30.64
N GLN A 33 -17.96 3.73 31.48
CA GLN A 33 -16.56 3.82 31.01
C GLN A 33 -16.08 2.46 30.51
N ALA A 34 -16.51 1.36 31.13
CA ALA A 34 -16.20 0.02 30.65
C ALA A 34 -16.93 -0.29 29.32
N ASP A 35 -18.13 0.23 29.12
CA ASP A 35 -18.88 0.10 27.88
C ASP A 35 -18.23 0.88 26.74
N ASP A 36 -17.86 2.13 26.97
CA ASP A 36 -17.15 2.97 26.01
C ASP A 36 -15.78 2.36 25.65
N PHE A 37 -15.05 1.81 26.62
CA PHE A 37 -13.77 1.13 26.40
C PHE A 37 -13.89 -0.18 25.59
N ASN A 38 -15.01 -0.88 25.75
CA ASN A 38 -15.26 -2.14 25.05
C ASN A 38 -15.79 -1.94 23.63
N SER A 39 -16.36 -0.79 23.30
CA SER A 39 -17.02 -0.51 22.02
C SER A 39 -16.00 -0.36 20.90
N SER A 40 -16.29 -0.99 19.73
CA SER A 40 -15.55 -0.88 18.49
C SER A 40 -16.29 -0.11 17.39
N PHE A 41 -17.55 0.28 17.66
CA PHE A 41 -18.43 0.88 16.66
C PHE A 41 -17.81 2.08 15.92
N HIS A 42 -17.01 2.88 16.61
CA HIS A 42 -16.42 4.10 16.04
C HIS A 42 -15.38 3.83 14.93
N PHE A 43 -14.81 2.63 14.85
CA PHE A 43 -13.89 2.25 13.76
C PHE A 43 -14.43 1.10 12.90
N ASP A 44 -15.25 0.17 13.43
CA ASP A 44 -15.73 -0.98 12.69
C ASP A 44 -17.00 -0.68 11.86
N ASN A 45 -17.65 0.45 12.09
CA ASN A 45 -18.83 0.89 11.33
C ASN A 45 -18.59 0.95 9.82
N ARG A 46 -17.34 1.08 9.37
CA ARG A 46 -16.94 1.05 7.96
C ARG A 46 -17.20 -0.30 7.26
N MET A 47 -17.36 -1.38 8.05
CA MET A 47 -17.64 -2.74 7.53
C MET A 47 -19.15 -3.01 7.32
N TYR A 48 -20.03 -2.03 7.43
CA TYR A 48 -21.48 -2.22 7.31
C TYR A 48 -21.92 -2.95 6.03
N LYS A 49 -21.23 -2.74 4.92
CA LYS A 49 -21.53 -3.42 3.64
C LYS A 49 -21.24 -4.92 3.73
N GLN A 50 -20.12 -5.26 4.33
CA GLN A 50 -19.66 -6.64 4.49
C GLN A 50 -20.57 -7.39 5.45
N ASP A 51 -20.89 -6.79 6.58
CA ASP A 51 -21.82 -7.40 7.56
C ASP A 51 -23.20 -7.65 6.95
N ILE A 52 -23.76 -6.67 6.23
CA ILE A 52 -25.04 -6.83 5.55
C ILE A 52 -24.95 -7.91 4.47
N SER A 53 -23.90 -7.94 3.66
CA SER A 53 -23.72 -8.93 2.60
C SER A 53 -23.58 -10.34 3.17
N GLY A 54 -22.75 -10.51 4.19
CA GLY A 54 -22.60 -11.77 4.93
C GLY A 54 -23.92 -12.23 5.54
N SER A 55 -24.65 -11.32 6.18
CA SER A 55 -25.94 -11.58 6.81
C SER A 55 -27.03 -11.95 5.78
N VAL A 56 -27.03 -11.36 4.60
CA VAL A 56 -27.95 -11.72 3.50
C VAL A 56 -27.69 -13.15 3.02
N MET A 57 -26.42 -13.53 2.82
CA MET A 57 -26.08 -14.89 2.37
C MET A 57 -26.38 -15.92 3.48
N HIS A 58 -26.11 -15.57 4.74
CA HIS A 58 -26.46 -16.41 5.87
C HIS A 58 -27.98 -16.66 5.96
N ALA A 59 -28.80 -15.62 5.81
CA ALA A 59 -30.26 -15.77 5.78
C ALA A 59 -30.75 -16.65 4.62
N LYS A 60 -30.14 -16.53 3.43
CA LYS A 60 -30.44 -17.41 2.29
C LYS A 60 -30.12 -18.86 2.62
N MET A 61 -28.95 -19.14 3.14
CA MET A 61 -28.52 -20.47 3.54
C MET A 61 -29.46 -21.06 4.59
N LEU A 62 -29.83 -20.30 5.63
CA LEU A 62 -30.75 -20.74 6.67
C LEU A 62 -32.13 -21.11 6.09
N GLY A 63 -32.66 -20.32 5.16
CA GLY A 63 -33.93 -20.62 4.49
C GLY A 63 -33.88 -21.84 3.58
N ASP A 64 -32.83 -21.93 2.75
CA ASP A 64 -32.63 -23.05 1.82
C ASP A 64 -32.43 -24.40 2.56
N LYS A 65 -31.79 -24.36 3.73
CA LYS A 65 -31.65 -25.49 4.65
C LYS A 65 -32.90 -25.71 5.54
N LYS A 66 -33.94 -24.87 5.39
CA LYS A 66 -35.19 -24.94 6.17
C LYS A 66 -34.99 -24.78 7.69
N ILE A 67 -33.96 -24.09 8.10
CA ILE A 67 -33.70 -23.73 9.50
C ILE A 67 -34.61 -22.58 9.91
N ILE A 68 -34.92 -21.68 8.99
CA ILE A 68 -35.97 -20.66 9.09
C ILE A 68 -36.98 -20.84 7.95
N THR A 69 -38.13 -20.21 8.08
CA THR A 69 -39.17 -20.28 7.03
C THR A 69 -38.81 -19.38 5.82
N GLU A 70 -39.45 -19.63 4.69
CA GLU A 70 -39.27 -18.85 3.48
C GLU A 70 -39.72 -17.38 3.64
N GLU A 71 -40.79 -17.19 4.45
CA GLU A 71 -41.27 -15.86 4.82
C GLU A 71 -40.26 -15.12 5.66
N GLU A 72 -39.70 -15.74 6.71
CA GLU A 72 -38.65 -15.16 7.56
C GLU A 72 -37.39 -14.81 6.76
N LYS A 73 -36.93 -15.71 5.87
CA LYS A 73 -35.81 -15.44 4.94
C LYS A 73 -36.08 -14.19 4.12
N THR A 74 -37.26 -14.08 3.50
CA THR A 74 -37.62 -12.96 2.65
C THR A 74 -37.69 -11.66 3.43
N GLU A 75 -38.26 -11.65 4.62
CA GLU A 75 -38.35 -10.49 5.51
C GLU A 75 -36.95 -9.99 5.94
N ILE A 76 -36.06 -10.92 6.34
CA ILE A 76 -34.70 -10.61 6.75
C ILE A 76 -33.92 -9.98 5.60
N ILE A 77 -33.93 -10.59 4.41
CA ILE A 77 -33.21 -10.08 3.24
C ILE A 77 -33.73 -8.68 2.84
N LYS A 78 -35.04 -8.49 2.84
CA LYS A 78 -35.65 -7.18 2.53
C LYS A 78 -35.30 -6.14 3.61
N GLY A 79 -35.33 -6.51 4.88
CA GLY A 79 -34.93 -5.64 6.00
C GLY A 79 -33.49 -5.18 5.88
N LEU A 80 -32.55 -6.13 5.65
CA LEU A 80 -31.13 -5.85 5.47
C LEU A 80 -30.85 -4.96 4.25
N SER A 81 -31.50 -5.24 3.11
CA SER A 81 -31.38 -4.40 1.91
C SER A 81 -31.91 -2.98 2.13
N GLY A 82 -32.98 -2.83 2.93
CA GLY A 82 -33.50 -1.53 3.32
C GLY A 82 -32.53 -0.78 4.25
N ILE A 83 -31.86 -1.46 5.20
CA ILE A 83 -30.85 -0.87 6.06
C ILE A 83 -29.67 -0.36 5.22
N LEU A 84 -29.18 -1.18 4.28
CA LEU A 84 -28.08 -0.79 3.39
C LEU A 84 -28.45 0.49 2.61
N SER A 85 -29.62 0.52 1.99
CA SER A 85 -30.10 1.69 1.23
C SER A 85 -30.19 2.94 2.09
N ASP A 86 -30.69 2.81 3.31
CA ASP A 86 -30.87 3.94 4.22
C ASP A 86 -29.50 4.47 4.73
N ILE A 87 -28.51 3.61 4.97
CA ILE A 87 -27.15 4.04 5.30
C ILE A 87 -26.51 4.75 4.11
N GLU A 88 -26.59 4.19 2.90
CA GLU A 88 -25.98 4.76 1.70
C GLU A 88 -26.61 6.10 1.28
N SER A 89 -27.91 6.27 1.54
CA SER A 89 -28.60 7.54 1.29
C SER A 89 -28.43 8.58 2.40
N GLY A 90 -27.84 8.20 3.53
CA GLY A 90 -27.72 9.06 4.72
C GLY A 90 -29.01 9.17 5.54
N ALA A 91 -30.06 8.40 5.22
CA ALA A 91 -31.31 8.38 5.99
C ALA A 91 -31.14 7.68 7.34
N LEU A 92 -30.19 6.75 7.44
CA LEU A 92 -29.77 6.09 8.67
C LEU A 92 -28.31 6.43 8.95
N PRO A 93 -28.01 7.37 9.85
CA PRO A 93 -26.63 7.71 10.19
C PRO A 93 -25.95 6.57 10.95
N LEU A 94 -24.66 6.37 10.69
CA LEU A 94 -23.81 5.42 11.41
C LEU A 94 -23.32 6.06 12.75
N GLU A 95 -24.29 6.37 13.62
CA GLU A 95 -24.09 6.93 14.95
C GLU A 95 -24.93 6.14 15.96
N SER A 96 -24.29 5.47 16.91
CA SER A 96 -24.99 4.59 17.85
C SER A 96 -24.20 4.37 19.14
N ASP A 97 -24.90 4.04 20.23
CA ASP A 97 -24.33 3.48 21.47
C ASP A 97 -24.15 1.93 21.37
N ALA A 98 -24.32 1.32 20.19
CA ALA A 98 -24.09 -0.10 19.98
C ALA A 98 -22.62 -0.47 20.24
N GLU A 99 -22.37 -1.70 20.66
CA GLU A 99 -21.00 -2.18 20.93
C GLU A 99 -20.14 -2.24 19.65
N ASP A 100 -20.74 -2.70 18.56
CA ASP A 100 -20.12 -2.88 17.26
C ASP A 100 -21.14 -2.71 16.10
N ILE A 101 -20.65 -2.67 14.88
CA ILE A 101 -21.50 -2.54 13.67
C ILE A 101 -22.50 -3.72 13.56
N HIS A 102 -22.10 -4.90 13.97
CA HIS A 102 -22.94 -6.10 13.89
C HIS A 102 -24.16 -5.98 14.80
N MET A 103 -23.97 -5.50 16.04
CA MET A 103 -25.08 -5.23 16.96
C MET A 103 -25.99 -4.15 16.41
N PHE A 104 -25.45 -3.08 15.88
CA PHE A 104 -26.20 -1.99 15.25
C PHE A 104 -27.15 -2.51 14.16
N ILE A 105 -26.62 -3.32 13.22
CA ILE A 105 -27.41 -3.85 12.10
C ILE A 105 -28.48 -4.83 12.60
N GLU A 106 -28.13 -5.69 13.55
CA GLU A 106 -29.08 -6.65 14.13
C GLU A 106 -30.22 -5.97 14.92
N GLU A 107 -29.90 -4.90 15.67
CA GLU A 107 -30.89 -4.08 16.36
C GLU A 107 -31.81 -3.36 15.37
N GLU A 108 -31.26 -2.72 14.35
CA GLU A 108 -32.04 -2.02 13.30
C GLU A 108 -32.93 -3.02 12.53
N LEU A 109 -32.42 -4.20 12.20
CA LEU A 109 -33.21 -5.24 11.58
C LEU A 109 -34.38 -5.68 12.48
N THR A 110 -34.11 -5.93 13.76
CA THR A 110 -35.13 -6.33 14.75
C THR A 110 -36.18 -5.25 14.96
N LYS A 111 -35.81 -3.97 14.98
CA LYS A 111 -36.75 -2.86 15.04
C LYS A 111 -37.69 -2.83 13.84
N ARG A 112 -37.23 -3.21 12.65
CA ARG A 112 -38.00 -3.17 11.39
C ARG A 112 -38.92 -4.37 11.21
N ILE A 113 -38.46 -5.56 11.55
CA ILE A 113 -39.15 -6.81 11.22
C ILE A 113 -39.49 -7.70 12.46
N GLY A 114 -39.21 -7.24 13.68
CA GLY A 114 -39.59 -7.92 14.90
C GLY A 114 -38.84 -9.25 15.10
N ASP A 115 -39.60 -10.32 15.44
CA ASP A 115 -39.04 -11.61 15.81
C ASP A 115 -38.32 -12.33 14.66
N SER A 116 -38.69 -12.08 13.41
CA SER A 116 -37.98 -12.59 12.23
C SER A 116 -36.53 -12.12 12.23
N GLY A 117 -36.26 -10.86 12.64
CA GLY A 117 -34.90 -10.31 12.72
C GLY A 117 -34.00 -11.04 13.72
N LYS A 118 -34.57 -11.48 14.85
CA LYS A 118 -33.86 -12.24 15.90
C LYS A 118 -33.40 -13.63 15.45
N ARG A 119 -33.96 -14.17 14.37
CA ARG A 119 -33.57 -15.47 13.82
C ARG A 119 -32.31 -15.45 12.99
N LEU A 120 -31.89 -14.26 12.55
CA LEU A 120 -30.68 -14.09 11.74
C LEU A 120 -29.41 -14.63 12.43
N HIS A 121 -29.35 -14.57 13.77
CA HIS A 121 -28.20 -15.06 14.54
C HIS A 121 -28.14 -16.58 14.70
N THR A 122 -29.15 -17.34 14.20
CA THR A 122 -29.17 -18.79 14.28
C THR A 122 -27.98 -19.41 13.57
N ALA A 123 -27.29 -20.36 14.20
CA ALA A 123 -26.11 -21.04 13.67
C ALA A 123 -24.91 -20.09 13.32
N ARG A 124 -24.82 -18.94 13.97
CA ARG A 124 -23.74 -17.97 13.82
C ARG A 124 -23.25 -17.48 15.18
N SER A 125 -22.01 -17.05 15.24
CA SER A 125 -21.42 -16.33 16.37
C SER A 125 -20.85 -14.99 15.92
N ARG A 126 -20.70 -14.06 16.86
CA ARG A 126 -19.94 -12.83 16.61
C ARG A 126 -18.51 -13.13 16.13
N ASN A 127 -17.92 -14.24 16.61
CA ASN A 127 -16.54 -14.60 16.30
C ASN A 127 -16.31 -14.92 14.81
N ASP A 128 -17.16 -15.75 14.20
CA ASP A 128 -17.05 -16.06 12.77
C ASP A 128 -17.58 -14.92 11.89
N GLN A 129 -18.54 -14.14 12.37
CA GLN A 129 -19.07 -12.94 11.70
C GLN A 129 -17.99 -11.88 11.53
N VAL A 130 -17.30 -11.48 12.61
CA VAL A 130 -16.24 -10.47 12.53
C VAL A 130 -15.04 -10.94 11.70
N ALA A 131 -14.72 -12.24 11.77
CA ALA A 131 -13.64 -12.83 10.95
C ALA A 131 -13.99 -12.85 9.46
N LEU A 132 -15.26 -13.02 9.10
CA LEU A 132 -15.76 -12.89 7.74
C LEU A 132 -15.66 -11.45 7.25
N ASP A 133 -16.21 -10.52 8.01
CA ASP A 133 -16.38 -9.15 7.59
C ASP A 133 -15.06 -8.43 7.35
N ILE A 134 -14.05 -8.65 8.21
CA ILE A 134 -12.72 -8.08 8.00
C ILE A 134 -12.03 -8.67 6.77
N ARG A 135 -12.22 -9.99 6.45
CA ARG A 135 -11.66 -10.57 5.22
C ARG A 135 -12.32 -9.98 3.98
N MET A 136 -13.64 -9.87 3.96
CA MET A 136 -14.40 -9.27 2.85
C MET A 136 -14.04 -7.78 2.68
N TYR A 137 -13.89 -7.04 3.79
CA TYR A 137 -13.46 -5.66 3.75
C TYR A 137 -12.06 -5.55 3.15
N MET A 138 -11.12 -6.35 3.62
CA MET A 138 -9.75 -6.33 3.10
C MET A 138 -9.63 -6.77 1.65
N ALA A 139 -10.49 -7.67 1.15
CA ALA A 139 -10.53 -8.02 -0.27
C ALA A 139 -10.88 -6.80 -1.14
N ASN A 140 -11.88 -6.02 -0.76
CA ASN A 140 -12.21 -4.78 -1.46
C ASN A 140 -11.06 -3.75 -1.41
N GLU A 141 -10.39 -3.64 -0.27
CA GLU A 141 -9.25 -2.72 -0.12
C GLU A 141 -8.03 -3.16 -0.94
N CYS A 142 -7.78 -4.46 -1.08
CA CYS A 142 -6.73 -5.00 -1.95
C CYS A 142 -6.97 -4.64 -3.42
N GLU A 143 -8.22 -4.76 -3.89
CA GLU A 143 -8.61 -4.36 -5.25
C GLU A 143 -8.37 -2.85 -5.48
N GLU A 144 -8.81 -2.01 -4.55
CA GLU A 144 -8.64 -0.56 -4.65
C GLU A 144 -7.17 -0.14 -4.63
N ILE A 145 -6.38 -0.68 -3.69
CA ILE A 145 -4.93 -0.41 -3.58
C ILE A 145 -4.21 -0.93 -4.82
N GLY A 146 -4.57 -2.12 -5.31
CA GLY A 146 -4.06 -2.67 -6.57
C GLY A 146 -4.28 -1.72 -7.73
N GLY A 147 -5.49 -1.19 -7.88
CA GLY A 147 -5.81 -0.18 -8.90
C GLY A 147 -4.99 1.11 -8.77
N LEU A 148 -4.71 1.57 -7.55
CA LEU A 148 -3.87 2.75 -7.31
C LEU A 148 -2.40 2.47 -7.66
N ILE A 149 -1.88 1.28 -7.37
CA ILE A 149 -0.52 0.87 -7.76
C ILE A 149 -0.39 0.84 -9.29
N LEU A 150 -1.36 0.24 -9.99
CA LEU A 150 -1.36 0.20 -11.46
C LEU A 150 -1.38 1.61 -12.07
N LYS A 151 -2.15 2.54 -11.51
CA LYS A 151 -2.14 3.96 -11.92
C LYS A 151 -0.77 4.61 -11.75
N LEU A 152 -0.07 4.32 -10.66
CA LEU A 152 1.28 4.85 -10.43
C LEU A 152 2.30 4.22 -11.39
N ILE A 153 2.22 2.91 -11.65
CA ILE A 153 3.06 2.24 -12.67
C ILE A 153 2.85 2.87 -14.05
N ALA A 154 1.59 3.14 -14.43
CA ALA A 154 1.27 3.80 -15.69
C ALA A 154 1.89 5.20 -15.77
N ALA A 155 1.74 6.03 -14.72
CA ALA A 155 2.33 7.37 -14.66
C ALA A 155 3.86 7.35 -14.81
N ILE A 156 4.55 6.41 -14.15
CA ILE A 156 5.99 6.23 -14.26
C ILE A 156 6.38 5.78 -15.68
N THR A 157 5.63 4.83 -16.24
CA THR A 157 5.91 4.30 -17.59
C THR A 157 5.73 5.37 -18.66
N ASP A 158 4.71 6.22 -18.54
CA ASP A 158 4.49 7.32 -19.47
C ASP A 158 5.57 8.40 -19.32
N LYS A 159 5.98 8.71 -18.09
CA LYS A 159 7.10 9.64 -17.84
C LYS A 159 8.42 9.10 -18.42
N ALA A 160 8.62 7.78 -18.37
CA ALA A 160 9.79 7.13 -18.99
C ALA A 160 9.75 7.22 -20.53
N LYS A 161 8.58 7.02 -21.18
CA LYS A 161 8.43 7.17 -22.64
C LYS A 161 8.83 8.56 -23.13
N GLU A 162 8.50 9.59 -22.37
CA GLU A 162 8.87 10.99 -22.69
C GLU A 162 10.39 11.25 -22.58
N ASN A 163 11.13 10.40 -21.86
CA ASN A 163 12.51 10.66 -21.44
C ASN A 163 13.49 9.53 -21.78
N VAL A 164 13.22 8.73 -22.81
CA VAL A 164 14.06 7.58 -23.22
C VAL A 164 15.50 8.00 -23.49
N ASN A 165 15.71 9.20 -24.06
CA ASN A 165 17.00 9.74 -24.43
C ASN A 165 17.51 10.85 -23.47
N THR A 166 16.86 11.08 -22.35
CA THR A 166 17.28 12.06 -21.34
C THR A 166 18.45 11.49 -20.52
N ILE A 167 19.68 11.91 -20.84
CA ILE A 167 20.89 11.44 -20.17
C ILE A 167 21.05 12.10 -18.81
N MET A 168 21.36 11.30 -17.79
CA MET A 168 21.68 11.74 -16.43
C MET A 168 22.84 10.93 -15.85
N PRO A 169 23.52 11.44 -14.80
CA PRO A 169 24.48 10.62 -14.08
C PRO A 169 23.75 9.57 -13.25
N GLY A 170 24.14 8.31 -13.37
CA GLY A 170 23.80 7.25 -12.43
C GLY A 170 24.70 7.37 -11.18
N TYR A 171 24.14 7.00 -10.01
CA TYR A 171 24.82 7.14 -8.74
C TYR A 171 24.98 5.79 -8.03
N THR A 172 26.14 5.60 -7.42
CA THR A 172 26.39 4.64 -6.36
C THR A 172 27.06 5.36 -5.19
N HIS A 173 26.69 5.06 -3.94
CA HIS A 173 27.20 5.76 -2.76
C HIS A 173 26.99 7.30 -2.81
N LEU A 174 25.96 7.79 -3.51
CA LEU A 174 25.75 9.19 -3.87
C LEU A 174 26.93 9.83 -4.63
N GLN A 175 27.82 9.01 -5.19
CA GLN A 175 28.86 9.45 -6.12
C GLN A 175 28.42 9.18 -7.56
N ARG A 176 28.76 10.07 -8.46
CA ARG A 176 28.53 9.87 -9.90
C ARG A 176 29.30 8.66 -10.38
N ALA A 177 28.63 7.73 -11.03
CA ALA A 177 29.22 6.44 -11.39
C ALA A 177 29.33 6.26 -12.92
N GLN A 178 28.18 6.16 -13.60
CA GLN A 178 28.12 5.92 -15.04
C GLN A 178 26.96 6.70 -15.67
N PRO A 179 27.02 7.05 -16.98
CA PRO A 179 25.90 7.69 -17.65
C PRO A 179 24.76 6.69 -17.84
N ILE A 180 23.54 7.12 -17.52
CA ILE A 180 22.28 6.39 -17.70
C ILE A 180 21.23 7.31 -18.32
N THR A 181 20.05 6.77 -18.65
CA THR A 181 18.90 7.61 -18.99
C THR A 181 17.96 7.77 -17.80
N PHE A 182 17.24 8.87 -17.75
CA PHE A 182 16.20 9.13 -16.76
C PHE A 182 15.10 8.05 -16.85
N ALA A 183 14.72 7.67 -18.06
CA ALA A 183 13.77 6.58 -18.27
C ALA A 183 14.22 5.29 -17.59
N HIS A 184 15.46 4.86 -17.80
CA HIS A 184 16.02 3.66 -17.17
C HIS A 184 15.96 3.74 -15.65
N HIS A 185 16.29 4.89 -15.08
CA HIS A 185 16.28 5.10 -13.63
C HIS A 185 14.86 5.01 -13.06
N ILE A 186 13.91 5.77 -13.61
CA ILE A 186 12.57 5.86 -13.05
C ILE A 186 11.78 4.55 -13.20
N LEU A 187 12.00 3.78 -14.28
CA LEU A 187 11.40 2.45 -14.47
C LEU A 187 11.74 1.47 -13.36
N THR A 188 12.86 1.65 -12.64
CA THR A 188 13.20 0.85 -11.47
C THR A 188 12.06 0.84 -10.44
N TYR A 189 11.41 1.99 -10.22
CA TYR A 189 10.26 2.12 -9.32
C TYR A 189 9.02 1.42 -9.86
N ALA A 190 8.78 1.45 -11.15
CA ALA A 190 7.68 0.69 -11.76
C ALA A 190 7.86 -0.82 -11.55
N PHE A 191 9.08 -1.36 -11.67
CA PHE A 191 9.37 -2.76 -11.36
C PHE A 191 9.27 -3.09 -9.87
N MET A 192 9.59 -2.16 -8.96
CA MET A 192 9.34 -2.33 -7.52
C MET A 192 7.85 -2.43 -7.24
N LEU A 193 7.05 -1.50 -7.76
CA LEU A 193 5.60 -1.45 -7.60
C LEU A 193 4.89 -2.66 -8.23
N LYS A 194 5.38 -3.18 -9.35
CA LYS A 194 4.88 -4.43 -9.94
C LYS A 194 5.00 -5.58 -8.94
N ARG A 195 6.15 -5.73 -8.29
CA ARG A 195 6.34 -6.76 -7.25
C ARG A 195 5.48 -6.51 -6.01
N ASP A 196 5.15 -5.25 -5.69
CA ASP A 196 4.26 -4.91 -4.57
C ASP A 196 2.82 -5.28 -4.89
N PHE A 197 2.36 -5.02 -6.12
CA PHE A 197 1.06 -5.48 -6.62
C PHE A 197 0.94 -7.01 -6.51
N GLU A 198 1.95 -7.75 -6.98
CA GLU A 198 1.97 -9.22 -6.92
C GLU A 198 1.95 -9.74 -5.46
N ARG A 199 2.63 -9.09 -4.51
CA ARG A 199 2.59 -9.46 -3.09
C ARG A 199 1.20 -9.30 -2.49
N ILE A 200 0.52 -8.21 -2.81
CA ILE A 200 -0.85 -7.96 -2.32
C ILE A 200 -1.80 -9.00 -2.91
N ALA A 201 -1.72 -9.26 -4.21
CA ALA A 201 -2.54 -10.28 -4.88
C ALA A 201 -2.29 -11.69 -4.32
N ASP A 202 -1.05 -12.04 -4.00
CA ASP A 202 -0.72 -13.32 -3.37
C ASP A 202 -1.26 -13.43 -1.94
N ALA A 203 -1.23 -12.37 -1.14
CA ALA A 203 -1.81 -12.32 0.20
C ALA A 203 -3.34 -12.43 0.13
N GLU A 204 -3.97 -11.67 -0.75
CA GLU A 204 -5.42 -11.71 -1.02
C GLU A 204 -5.88 -13.12 -1.39
N LYS A 205 -5.19 -13.78 -2.31
CA LYS A 205 -5.50 -15.16 -2.73
C LYS A 205 -5.52 -16.14 -1.54
N ARG A 206 -4.59 -16.03 -0.61
CA ARG A 206 -4.60 -16.85 0.62
C ARG A 206 -5.76 -16.46 1.54
N MET A 207 -6.02 -15.19 1.71
CA MET A 207 -7.11 -14.68 2.54
C MET A 207 -8.48 -15.18 2.09
N ILE A 208 -8.80 -15.09 0.81
CA ILE A 208 -10.08 -15.52 0.25
C ILE A 208 -10.21 -17.06 0.09
N SER A 209 -9.14 -17.81 0.35
CA SER A 209 -9.20 -19.27 0.32
C SER A 209 -9.80 -19.90 1.58
N GLN A 210 -10.19 -19.11 2.58
CA GLN A 210 -10.62 -19.60 3.89
C GLN A 210 -11.81 -18.81 4.43
N CYS A 211 -13.04 -19.16 3.99
CA CYS A 211 -14.25 -18.57 4.53
C CYS A 211 -14.49 -19.05 5.97
N PRO A 212 -14.56 -18.15 6.96
CA PRO A 212 -14.70 -18.53 8.37
C PRO A 212 -16.13 -18.81 8.79
N ILE A 213 -17.16 -18.34 8.04
CA ILE A 213 -18.56 -18.44 8.44
C ILE A 213 -18.98 -19.90 8.65
N GLY A 214 -19.79 -20.14 9.67
CA GLY A 214 -20.17 -21.46 10.12
C GLY A 214 -19.17 -22.13 11.08
N SER A 215 -18.03 -21.47 11.37
CA SER A 215 -17.14 -21.86 12.48
C SER A 215 -17.79 -21.57 13.83
N CYS A 216 -18.79 -20.71 13.88
CA CYS A 216 -19.46 -20.20 15.05
C CYS A 216 -18.49 -19.64 16.09
N ALA A 217 -18.66 -19.94 17.37
CA ALA A 217 -17.75 -19.46 18.40
C ALA A 217 -16.33 -20.06 18.27
N LEU A 218 -16.25 -21.37 17.98
CA LEU A 218 -15.01 -22.14 17.80
C LEU A 218 -15.22 -23.61 17.43
N ALA A 219 -16.44 -24.17 17.65
CA ALA A 219 -16.69 -25.59 17.57
C ALA A 219 -17.65 -25.99 16.44
N GLY A 220 -18.00 -25.06 15.57
CA GLY A 220 -19.05 -25.24 14.57
C GLY A 220 -20.44 -25.21 15.19
N THR A 221 -21.41 -25.81 14.51
CA THR A 221 -22.83 -25.80 14.90
C THR A 221 -23.46 -27.20 14.83
N THR A 222 -24.57 -27.38 15.53
CA THR A 222 -25.40 -28.60 15.45
C THR A 222 -26.43 -28.56 14.32
N TYR A 223 -26.56 -27.45 13.63
CA TYR A 223 -27.45 -27.30 12.48
C TYR A 223 -26.76 -27.80 11.20
N ASP A 224 -27.56 -28.33 10.27
CA ASP A 224 -27.08 -28.73 8.94
C ASP A 224 -26.95 -27.53 8.02
N THR A 225 -25.94 -26.69 8.28
CA THR A 225 -25.62 -25.51 7.48
C THR A 225 -24.83 -25.87 6.22
N ASP A 226 -24.92 -25.02 5.19
CA ASP A 226 -24.15 -25.14 3.94
C ASP A 226 -23.07 -24.07 3.86
N ARG A 227 -21.91 -24.35 4.44
CA ARG A 227 -20.76 -23.43 4.45
C ARG A 227 -20.17 -23.19 3.07
N TYR A 228 -20.26 -24.17 2.16
CA TYR A 228 -19.75 -24.02 0.79
C TYR A 228 -20.62 -23.07 -0.02
N PHE A 229 -21.95 -23.13 0.15
CA PHE A 229 -22.85 -22.14 -0.43
C PHE A 229 -22.50 -20.71 0.03
N GLU A 230 -22.30 -20.50 1.32
CA GLU A 230 -21.94 -19.19 1.85
C GLU A 230 -20.59 -18.72 1.30
N ALA A 231 -19.56 -19.58 1.30
CA ALA A 231 -18.23 -19.25 0.78
C ALA A 231 -18.27 -18.83 -0.69
N GLU A 232 -18.89 -19.62 -1.55
CA GLU A 232 -19.00 -19.35 -2.99
C GLU A 232 -19.67 -17.99 -3.27
N HIS A 233 -20.81 -17.72 -2.61
CA HIS A 233 -21.58 -16.52 -2.85
C HIS A 233 -21.01 -15.26 -2.19
N LEU A 234 -20.03 -15.41 -1.29
CA LEU A 234 -19.29 -14.33 -0.65
C LEU A 234 -17.90 -14.09 -1.28
N GLY A 235 -17.59 -14.80 -2.38
CA GLY A 235 -16.35 -14.61 -3.13
C GLY A 235 -15.14 -15.36 -2.55
N PHE A 236 -15.36 -16.34 -1.67
CA PHE A 236 -14.30 -17.21 -1.16
C PHE A 236 -14.16 -18.45 -2.05
N THR A 237 -12.93 -18.95 -2.16
CA THR A 237 -12.65 -20.16 -2.97
C THR A 237 -12.79 -21.47 -2.19
N ASP A 238 -12.80 -21.41 -0.85
CA ASP A 238 -12.98 -22.56 0.03
C ASP A 238 -13.41 -22.11 1.45
N ILE A 239 -13.64 -23.04 2.34
CA ILE A 239 -13.98 -22.82 3.74
C ILE A 239 -12.77 -23.04 4.66
N SER A 240 -12.77 -22.41 5.84
CA SER A 240 -11.84 -22.78 6.92
C SER A 240 -12.17 -24.18 7.42
N LEU A 241 -11.26 -25.15 7.23
CA LEU A 241 -11.47 -26.56 7.55
C LEU A 241 -11.42 -26.85 9.07
N ASN A 242 -10.81 -25.97 9.84
CA ASN A 242 -10.80 -26.04 11.28
C ASN A 242 -11.51 -24.81 11.86
N SER A 243 -12.59 -25.01 12.60
CA SER A 243 -13.43 -23.94 13.13
C SER A 243 -12.75 -23.07 14.20
N ILE A 244 -11.76 -23.59 14.92
CA ILE A 244 -10.97 -22.80 15.87
C ILE A 244 -10.04 -21.85 15.08
N ASP A 245 -9.41 -22.37 14.05
CA ASP A 245 -8.56 -21.60 13.14
C ASP A 245 -9.37 -20.52 12.41
N GLY A 246 -10.55 -20.85 11.90
CA GLY A 246 -11.42 -19.92 11.18
C GLY A 246 -11.78 -18.66 11.96
N VAL A 247 -11.93 -18.73 13.29
CA VAL A 247 -12.21 -17.56 14.15
C VAL A 247 -10.96 -16.93 14.73
N SER A 248 -9.83 -17.64 14.76
CA SER A 248 -8.57 -17.22 15.38
C SER A 248 -7.60 -16.54 14.40
N ASP A 249 -7.61 -16.94 13.13
CA ASP A 249 -6.64 -16.52 12.14
C ASP A 249 -6.72 -15.01 11.85
N ARG A 250 -5.56 -14.37 11.91
CA ARG A 250 -5.30 -12.99 11.49
C ARG A 250 -4.00 -12.88 10.66
N ASP A 251 -3.51 -14.01 10.16
CA ASP A 251 -2.29 -14.02 9.33
C ASP A 251 -2.45 -13.15 8.08
N PHE A 252 -3.65 -13.12 7.50
CA PHE A 252 -3.96 -12.26 6.35
C PHE A 252 -3.76 -10.76 6.66
N CYS A 253 -4.07 -10.30 7.87
CA CYS A 253 -3.79 -8.92 8.29
C CYS A 253 -2.28 -8.68 8.36
N LEU A 254 -1.51 -9.62 8.92
CA LEU A 254 -0.05 -9.53 9.02
C LEU A 254 0.62 -9.59 7.65
N GLU A 255 0.16 -10.47 6.75
CA GLU A 255 0.67 -10.56 5.38
C GLU A 255 0.44 -9.26 4.61
N LEU A 256 -0.77 -8.68 4.69
CA LEU A 256 -1.09 -7.41 4.05
C LEU A 256 -0.31 -6.24 4.65
N LEU A 257 -0.21 -6.14 5.98
CA LEU A 257 0.62 -5.12 6.65
C LEU A 257 2.10 -5.25 6.25
N SER A 258 2.60 -6.48 6.07
CA SER A 258 3.95 -6.73 5.60
C SER A 258 4.13 -6.27 4.15
N ALA A 259 3.17 -6.56 3.27
CA ALA A 259 3.16 -6.11 1.88
C ALA A 259 3.09 -4.57 1.80
N PHE A 260 2.21 -3.94 2.58
CA PHE A 260 2.10 -2.48 2.68
C PHE A 260 3.37 -1.84 3.23
N SER A 261 4.04 -2.46 4.19
CA SER A 261 5.33 -1.98 4.71
C SER A 261 6.41 -1.98 3.63
N ILE A 262 6.47 -3.01 2.77
CA ILE A 262 7.41 -3.07 1.64
C ILE A 262 7.06 -2.01 0.59
N LEU A 263 5.79 -1.87 0.24
CA LEU A 263 5.30 -0.83 -0.68
C LEU A 263 5.69 0.58 -0.18
N MET A 264 5.42 0.88 1.08
CA MET A 264 5.76 2.17 1.68
C MET A 264 7.27 2.41 1.73
N MET A 265 8.08 1.37 1.93
CA MET A 265 9.55 1.47 1.82
C MET A 265 9.98 1.86 0.41
N HIS A 266 9.36 1.30 -0.64
CA HIS A 266 9.64 1.68 -2.03
C HIS A 266 9.22 3.12 -2.32
N LEU A 267 8.03 3.54 -1.86
CA LEU A 267 7.57 4.93 -1.98
C LEU A 267 8.48 5.90 -1.22
N SER A 268 8.96 5.51 -0.04
CA SER A 268 9.92 6.31 0.76
C SER A 268 11.24 6.52 0.01
N ARG A 269 11.78 5.48 -0.63
CA ARG A 269 12.99 5.59 -1.46
C ARG A 269 12.78 6.49 -2.66
N PHE A 270 11.65 6.35 -3.33
CA PHE A 270 11.31 7.22 -4.46
C PHE A 270 11.13 8.68 -4.01
N SER A 271 10.46 8.89 -2.88
CA SER A 271 10.32 10.21 -2.26
C SER A 271 11.68 10.86 -1.99
N GLU A 272 12.65 10.11 -1.45
CA GLU A 272 14.01 10.62 -1.19
C GLU A 272 14.67 11.12 -2.47
N GLU A 273 14.60 10.37 -3.58
CA GLU A 273 15.17 10.81 -4.85
C GLU A 273 14.42 12.02 -5.42
N ILE A 274 13.09 12.08 -5.33
CA ILE A 274 12.31 13.26 -5.74
C ILE A 274 12.75 14.50 -4.95
N ILE A 275 12.95 14.37 -3.63
CA ILE A 275 13.42 15.45 -2.77
C ILE A 275 14.81 15.91 -3.19
N LEU A 276 15.74 14.97 -3.39
CA LEU A 276 17.10 15.28 -3.88
C LEU A 276 17.05 15.96 -5.25
N TRP A 277 16.32 15.40 -6.21
CA TRP A 277 16.26 15.91 -7.58
C TRP A 277 15.59 17.28 -7.68
N SER A 278 14.65 17.60 -6.81
CA SER A 278 13.98 18.91 -6.77
C SER A 278 14.78 19.98 -6.03
N SER A 279 15.85 19.62 -5.28
CA SER A 279 16.71 20.55 -4.57
C SER A 279 17.47 21.47 -5.53
N TRP A 280 17.92 22.62 -5.03
CA TRP A 280 18.74 23.56 -5.80
C TRP A 280 20.08 22.97 -6.26
N GLU A 281 20.65 22.05 -5.47
CA GLU A 281 21.93 21.39 -5.72
C GLU A 281 21.86 20.43 -6.88
N PHE A 282 20.78 19.67 -7.03
CA PHE A 282 20.55 18.75 -8.14
C PHE A 282 19.79 19.43 -9.29
N LYS A 283 18.64 19.98 -9.01
CA LYS A 283 17.76 20.66 -9.98
C LYS A 283 17.50 19.82 -11.25
N PHE A 284 17.25 18.52 -11.05
CA PHE A 284 16.96 17.56 -12.13
C PHE A 284 15.50 17.55 -12.53
N ILE A 285 14.63 17.87 -11.57
CA ILE A 285 13.20 17.96 -11.76
C ILE A 285 12.63 19.22 -11.14
N GLU A 286 11.42 19.56 -11.52
CA GLU A 286 10.57 20.54 -10.85
C GLU A 286 9.19 19.93 -10.64
N LEU A 287 8.73 19.93 -9.39
CA LEU A 287 7.37 19.49 -9.05
C LEU A 287 6.37 20.58 -9.42
N ASP A 288 5.15 20.18 -9.78
CA ASP A 288 4.05 21.11 -10.03
C ASP A 288 3.63 21.83 -8.74
N ASP A 289 3.12 23.04 -8.86
CA ASP A 289 2.68 23.86 -7.73
C ASP A 289 1.58 23.18 -6.92
N SER A 290 0.75 22.34 -7.54
CA SER A 290 -0.31 21.59 -6.90
C SER A 290 0.17 20.53 -5.90
N TYR A 291 1.47 20.15 -5.98
CA TYR A 291 2.10 19.12 -5.13
C TYR A 291 3.27 19.64 -4.32
N THR A 292 3.32 20.95 -4.12
CA THR A 292 4.39 21.64 -3.37
C THR A 292 3.77 22.69 -2.47
N THR A 293 4.52 23.15 -1.46
CA THR A 293 4.13 24.32 -0.68
C THR A 293 5.21 25.39 -0.74
N GLY A 294 4.80 26.63 -0.47
CA GLY A 294 5.69 27.76 -0.37
C GLY A 294 6.14 28.05 1.06
N SER A 295 6.81 29.15 1.25
CA SER A 295 7.14 29.72 2.56
C SER A 295 6.43 31.05 2.76
N SER A 296 5.88 31.28 3.94
CA SER A 296 5.25 32.57 4.31
C SER A 296 6.24 33.75 4.37
N ILE A 297 7.55 33.45 4.41
CA ILE A 297 8.60 34.46 4.62
C ILE A 297 9.63 34.47 3.47
N MET A 298 9.77 33.36 2.72
CA MET A 298 10.73 33.19 1.62
C MET A 298 9.99 32.96 0.29
N PRO A 299 9.72 34.01 -0.50
CA PRO A 299 8.86 33.92 -1.69
C PRO A 299 9.41 33.03 -2.81
N GLN A 300 10.72 32.75 -2.80
CA GLN A 300 11.39 31.87 -3.77
C GLN A 300 11.35 30.39 -3.39
N LYS A 301 10.93 30.05 -2.16
CA LYS A 301 11.00 28.67 -1.64
C LYS A 301 9.81 27.83 -2.12
N LYS A 302 10.12 26.65 -2.64
CA LYS A 302 9.16 25.64 -3.09
C LYS A 302 9.56 24.30 -2.48
N ASN A 303 8.74 23.77 -1.60
CA ASN A 303 9.04 22.58 -0.78
C ASN A 303 8.39 21.33 -1.38
N PRO A 304 9.08 20.18 -1.43
CA PRO A 304 8.52 18.91 -1.87
C PRO A 304 7.73 18.19 -0.76
N ASP A 305 6.81 18.90 -0.08
CA ASP A 305 6.16 18.41 1.15
C ASP A 305 5.41 17.11 0.94
N MET A 306 4.82 16.87 -0.24
CA MET A 306 4.09 15.62 -0.52
C MET A 306 5.03 14.43 -0.49
N ALA A 307 6.21 14.54 -1.09
CA ALA A 307 7.24 13.50 -1.03
C ALA A 307 7.77 13.31 0.41
N GLU A 308 7.97 14.39 1.16
CA GLU A 308 8.42 14.32 2.56
C GLU A 308 7.37 13.62 3.44
N LEU A 309 6.08 13.93 3.28
CA LEU A 309 5.00 13.30 4.03
C LEU A 309 4.88 11.81 3.72
N VAL A 310 5.00 11.40 2.45
CA VAL A 310 5.00 9.97 2.08
C VAL A 310 6.17 9.25 2.73
N ARG A 311 7.38 9.84 2.69
CA ARG A 311 8.56 9.31 3.39
C ARG A 311 8.30 9.17 4.90
N GLY A 312 7.70 10.17 5.54
CA GLY A 312 7.39 10.16 6.97
C GLY A 312 6.32 9.13 7.35
N LYS A 313 5.24 9.01 6.57
CA LYS A 313 4.14 8.07 6.80
C LYS A 313 4.55 6.59 6.73
N THR A 314 5.67 6.27 6.12
CA THR A 314 6.24 4.91 6.09
C THR A 314 6.42 4.33 7.49
N GLY A 315 6.91 5.13 8.44
CA GLY A 315 7.10 4.71 9.83
C GLY A 315 5.78 4.37 10.55
N ARG A 316 4.67 5.00 10.15
CA ARG A 316 3.34 4.70 10.69
C ARG A 316 2.90 3.29 10.34
N VAL A 317 2.96 2.91 9.06
CA VAL A 317 2.60 1.56 8.60
C VAL A 317 3.51 0.47 9.19
N TYR A 318 4.80 0.78 9.44
CA TYR A 318 5.69 -0.13 10.19
C TYR A 318 5.22 -0.31 11.63
N GLY A 319 4.75 0.78 12.26
CA GLY A 319 4.19 0.74 13.62
C GLY A 319 2.97 -0.18 13.70
N ASP A 320 2.06 -0.11 12.72
CA ASP A 320 0.86 -0.94 12.63
C ASP A 320 1.21 -2.43 12.54
N LEU A 321 2.15 -2.80 11.67
CA LEU A 321 2.64 -4.17 11.56
C LEU A 321 3.23 -4.67 12.88
N MET A 322 4.12 -3.90 13.48
CA MET A 322 4.77 -4.28 14.74
C MET A 322 3.79 -4.33 15.91
N GLY A 323 2.82 -3.44 15.92
CA GLY A 323 1.72 -3.43 16.90
C GLY A 323 0.92 -4.71 16.84
N LEU A 324 0.43 -5.07 15.66
CA LEU A 324 -0.40 -6.27 15.50
C LEU A 324 0.39 -7.57 15.75
N LEU A 325 1.63 -7.68 15.27
CA LEU A 325 2.52 -8.81 15.60
C LEU A 325 2.68 -8.96 17.11
N THR A 326 2.81 -7.84 17.84
CA THR A 326 2.97 -7.83 19.29
C THR A 326 1.68 -8.24 19.99
N THR A 327 0.52 -7.81 19.52
CA THR A 327 -0.79 -8.18 20.06
C THR A 327 -1.01 -9.69 19.94
N LEU A 328 -0.78 -10.26 18.78
CA LEU A 328 -1.11 -11.66 18.49
C LEU A 328 -0.15 -12.70 19.09
N LYS A 329 1.13 -12.36 19.32
CA LYS A 329 2.21 -13.30 19.66
C LYS A 329 1.98 -14.21 20.86
N GLY A 330 1.05 -13.92 21.74
CA GLY A 330 0.87 -14.68 23.01
C GLY A 330 -0.58 -15.04 23.29
N LEU A 331 -1.48 -14.82 22.33
CA LEU A 331 -2.91 -15.09 22.53
C LEU A 331 -3.18 -16.60 22.54
N PRO A 332 -4.07 -17.09 23.43
CA PRO A 332 -4.65 -18.40 23.30
C PRO A 332 -5.47 -18.53 22.01
N LEU A 333 -5.73 -19.77 21.58
CA LEU A 333 -6.53 -20.05 20.40
C LEU A 333 -7.99 -19.55 20.53
N ALA A 334 -8.72 -19.62 19.44
CA ALA A 334 -10.03 -19.06 19.23
C ALA A 334 -10.02 -17.53 19.28
N TYR A 335 -11.00 -16.89 19.91
CA TYR A 335 -11.12 -15.45 19.95
C TYR A 335 -10.89 -14.92 21.38
N ASN A 336 -10.05 -13.88 21.47
CA ASN A 336 -9.85 -13.07 22.66
C ASN A 336 -10.10 -11.61 22.29
N LYS A 337 -10.57 -10.80 23.24
CA LYS A 337 -10.93 -9.39 22.98
C LYS A 337 -9.74 -8.55 22.47
N ASP A 338 -8.51 -8.94 22.78
CA ASP A 338 -7.26 -8.40 22.21
C ASP A 338 -7.29 -8.31 20.68
N MET A 339 -7.96 -9.25 20.02
CA MET A 339 -8.12 -9.29 18.56
C MET A 339 -8.93 -8.12 18.01
N GLN A 340 -9.59 -7.31 18.84
CA GLN A 340 -10.25 -6.08 18.41
C GLN A 340 -9.24 -5.06 17.86
N GLU A 341 -7.99 -5.09 18.37
CA GLU A 341 -6.88 -4.25 17.94
C GLU A 341 -6.41 -4.54 16.48
N ASP A 342 -6.84 -5.64 15.87
CA ASP A 342 -6.53 -5.98 14.47
C ASP A 342 -7.04 -4.90 13.51
N LYS A 343 -8.23 -4.34 13.79
CA LYS A 343 -8.91 -3.41 12.89
C LYS A 343 -8.27 -2.04 12.86
N GLU A 344 -7.95 -1.44 14.00
CA GLU A 344 -7.36 -0.12 14.04
C GLU A 344 -6.01 -0.11 13.30
N ALA A 345 -5.16 -1.11 13.54
CA ALA A 345 -3.87 -1.24 12.86
C ALA A 345 -4.01 -1.39 11.33
N ILE A 346 -4.86 -2.33 10.86
CA ILE A 346 -4.99 -2.58 9.42
C ILE A 346 -5.74 -1.46 8.70
N PHE A 347 -6.75 -0.86 9.31
CA PHE A 347 -7.50 0.26 8.73
C PHE A 347 -6.63 1.51 8.60
N ASP A 348 -5.81 1.81 9.61
CA ASP A 348 -4.88 2.92 9.57
C ASP A 348 -3.83 2.76 8.45
N ALA A 349 -3.28 1.56 8.33
CA ALA A 349 -2.32 1.23 7.26
C ALA A 349 -2.97 1.36 5.87
N VAL A 350 -4.17 0.82 5.67
CA VAL A 350 -4.95 0.93 4.42
C VAL A 350 -5.17 2.39 4.05
N ASP A 351 -5.72 3.18 4.96
CA ASP A 351 -6.00 4.60 4.73
C ASP A 351 -4.72 5.37 4.40
N THR A 352 -3.63 5.08 5.11
CA THR A 352 -2.33 5.70 4.89
C THR A 352 -1.74 5.35 3.51
N VAL A 353 -1.79 4.08 3.11
CA VAL A 353 -1.30 3.61 1.80
C VAL A 353 -2.11 4.22 0.66
N LYS A 354 -3.45 4.21 0.76
CA LYS A 354 -4.34 4.81 -0.25
C LYS A 354 -4.08 6.30 -0.41
N GLN A 355 -3.95 7.05 0.69
CA GLN A 355 -3.61 8.48 0.65
C GLN A 355 -2.28 8.73 -0.05
N CYS A 356 -1.24 7.96 0.28
CA CYS A 356 0.08 8.10 -0.33
C CYS A 356 0.05 7.82 -1.84
N LEU A 357 -0.56 6.73 -2.27
CA LEU A 357 -0.66 6.37 -3.70
C LEU A 357 -1.49 7.39 -4.48
N THR A 358 -2.60 7.88 -3.90
CA THR A 358 -3.48 8.87 -4.53
C THR A 358 -2.76 10.19 -4.83
N VAL A 359 -1.85 10.60 -3.95
CA VAL A 359 -1.05 11.83 -4.16
C VAL A 359 0.14 11.57 -5.07
N PHE A 360 0.76 10.38 -5.00
CA PHE A 360 2.03 10.10 -5.67
C PHE A 360 1.89 10.02 -7.20
N ALA A 361 0.87 9.34 -7.70
CA ALA A 361 0.68 9.15 -9.14
C ALA A 361 0.54 10.49 -9.91
N PRO A 362 -0.34 11.42 -9.54
CA PRO A 362 -0.44 12.70 -10.22
C PRO A 362 0.79 13.60 -9.99
N MET A 363 1.48 13.51 -8.84
CA MET A 363 2.76 14.21 -8.63
C MET A 363 3.82 13.78 -9.66
N ILE A 364 3.92 12.48 -9.99
CA ILE A 364 4.81 11.98 -11.04
C ILE A 364 4.34 12.41 -12.43
N THR A 365 3.04 12.35 -12.70
CA THR A 365 2.47 12.76 -14.01
C THR A 365 2.79 14.21 -14.33
N THR A 366 2.63 15.10 -13.36
CA THR A 366 2.83 16.57 -13.54
C THR A 366 4.28 17.02 -13.38
N MET A 367 5.15 16.16 -12.86
CA MET A 367 6.57 16.45 -12.65
C MET A 367 7.26 16.83 -13.95
N LYS A 368 7.94 17.98 -13.96
CA LYS A 368 8.75 18.46 -15.08
C LYS A 368 10.18 17.94 -14.94
N VAL A 369 10.65 17.23 -15.95
CA VAL A 369 12.05 16.81 -16.07
C VAL A 369 12.87 17.95 -16.66
N LEU A 370 14.11 18.13 -16.21
CA LEU A 370 15.03 19.20 -16.63
C LEU A 370 16.28 18.59 -17.30
N PRO A 371 16.18 18.14 -18.58
CA PRO A 371 17.24 17.37 -19.26
C PRO A 371 18.58 18.10 -19.32
N ASP A 372 18.57 19.42 -19.55
CA ASP A 372 19.81 20.21 -19.65
C ASP A 372 20.62 20.18 -18.34
N ASN A 373 19.97 20.21 -17.20
CA ASN A 373 20.63 20.16 -15.90
C ASN A 373 21.18 18.75 -15.62
N MET A 374 20.45 17.71 -15.98
CA MET A 374 20.89 16.32 -15.90
C MET A 374 22.11 16.09 -16.78
N TYR A 375 22.07 16.56 -18.03
CA TYR A 375 23.18 16.43 -18.97
C TYR A 375 24.44 17.18 -18.48
N LYS A 376 24.30 18.43 -18.03
CA LYS A 376 25.40 19.19 -17.43
C LYS A 376 26.01 18.52 -16.22
N ALA A 377 25.19 17.83 -15.41
CA ALA A 377 25.68 17.05 -14.28
C ALA A 377 26.42 15.79 -14.76
N ALA A 378 25.97 15.16 -15.84
CA ALA A 378 26.61 13.98 -16.44
C ALA A 378 27.97 14.27 -17.05
N GLN A 379 28.22 15.51 -17.53
CA GLN A 379 29.50 15.94 -18.04
C GLN A 379 30.60 16.07 -16.97
N LYS A 380 30.29 15.92 -15.71
CA LYS A 380 31.20 16.05 -14.58
C LYS A 380 31.43 14.73 -13.88
N GLY A 381 32.64 14.53 -13.33
CA GLY A 381 32.96 13.38 -12.51
C GLY A 381 33.46 12.15 -13.27
N PHE A 382 33.88 12.34 -14.52
CA PHE A 382 34.54 11.30 -15.33
C PHE A 382 33.72 10.02 -15.46
N ILE A 383 32.38 10.13 -15.55
CA ILE A 383 31.47 9.00 -15.56
C ILE A 383 31.60 8.10 -16.81
N ASN A 384 32.29 8.59 -17.84
CA ASN A 384 32.66 7.90 -19.08
C ASN A 384 34.08 7.27 -19.03
N ALA A 385 34.77 7.33 -17.89
CA ALA A 385 36.11 6.74 -17.76
C ALA A 385 36.12 5.22 -17.98
N THR A 386 35.07 4.52 -17.60
CA THR A 386 34.95 3.09 -17.90
C THR A 386 34.85 2.82 -19.40
N ASP A 387 34.14 3.68 -20.13
CA ASP A 387 33.99 3.57 -21.59
C ASP A 387 35.33 3.81 -22.30
N LEU A 388 36.16 4.74 -21.76
CA LEU A 388 37.52 4.95 -22.22
C LEU A 388 38.43 3.74 -21.98
N ALA A 389 38.27 3.05 -20.83
CA ALA A 389 38.99 1.80 -20.56
C ALA A 389 38.54 0.68 -21.54
N ASP A 390 37.25 0.56 -21.78
CA ASP A 390 36.68 -0.40 -22.72
C ASP A 390 37.13 -0.14 -24.16
N TYR A 391 37.32 1.12 -24.55
CA TYR A 391 37.92 1.51 -25.82
C TYR A 391 39.32 0.88 -26.05
N LEU A 392 40.20 0.98 -25.04
CA LEU A 392 41.51 0.33 -25.09
C LEU A 392 41.43 -1.20 -25.08
N VAL A 393 40.50 -1.76 -24.32
CA VAL A 393 40.29 -3.23 -24.28
C VAL A 393 39.84 -3.74 -25.65
N LYS A 394 38.94 -3.05 -26.33
CA LYS A 394 38.51 -3.38 -27.70
C LYS A 394 39.65 -3.31 -28.72
N LYS A 395 40.68 -2.51 -28.46
CA LYS A 395 41.91 -2.42 -29.23
C LYS A 395 42.98 -3.45 -28.80
N GLY A 396 42.65 -4.39 -27.89
CA GLY A 396 43.49 -5.52 -27.51
C GLY A 396 44.27 -5.35 -26.21
N MET A 397 44.07 -4.26 -25.46
CA MET A 397 44.75 -4.05 -24.17
C MET A 397 44.03 -4.85 -23.05
N PRO A 398 44.75 -5.53 -22.14
CA PRO A 398 44.14 -6.15 -20.98
C PRO A 398 43.45 -5.09 -20.09
N PHE A 399 42.27 -5.43 -19.59
CA PHE A 399 41.44 -4.48 -18.80
C PHE A 399 42.19 -3.83 -17.63
N ARG A 400 42.95 -4.58 -16.85
CA ARG A 400 43.71 -4.05 -15.71
C ARG A 400 44.78 -3.03 -16.11
N THR A 401 45.35 -3.16 -17.32
CA THR A 401 46.31 -2.20 -17.89
C THR A 401 45.57 -0.96 -18.39
N ALA A 402 44.46 -1.15 -19.11
CA ALA A 402 43.60 -0.06 -19.55
C ALA A 402 43.09 0.79 -18.37
N TYR A 403 42.62 0.14 -17.29
CA TYR A 403 42.18 0.79 -16.05
C TYR A 403 43.24 1.71 -15.45
N LYS A 404 44.52 1.25 -15.36
CA LYS A 404 45.62 2.07 -14.84
C LYS A 404 45.87 3.28 -15.70
N LYS A 405 45.94 3.11 -17.04
CA LYS A 405 46.16 4.22 -17.97
C LYS A 405 45.05 5.27 -17.94
N VAL A 406 43.79 4.81 -17.84
CA VAL A 406 42.66 5.71 -17.67
C VAL A 406 42.69 6.43 -16.32
N GLY A 407 43.13 5.74 -15.24
CA GLY A 407 43.35 6.39 -13.95
C GLY A 407 44.42 7.53 -14.01
N GLU A 408 45.50 7.33 -14.78
CA GLU A 408 46.53 8.37 -15.00
C GLU A 408 45.98 9.58 -15.75
N ILE A 409 45.15 9.38 -16.79
CA ILE A 409 44.55 10.51 -17.52
C ILE A 409 43.47 11.21 -16.69
N VAL A 410 42.69 10.49 -15.87
CA VAL A 410 41.74 11.10 -14.92
C VAL A 410 42.47 11.97 -13.89
N ALA A 411 43.60 11.49 -13.33
CA ALA A 411 44.41 12.28 -12.41
C ALA A 411 44.94 13.56 -13.10
N TYR A 412 45.47 13.43 -14.33
CA TYR A 412 45.90 14.58 -15.12
C TYR A 412 44.76 15.58 -15.35
N CYS A 413 43.55 15.11 -15.66
CA CYS A 413 42.38 15.97 -15.82
C CYS A 413 42.04 16.74 -14.54
N ILE A 414 42.07 16.06 -13.39
CA ILE A 414 41.80 16.70 -12.10
C ILE A 414 42.80 17.80 -11.79
N GLU A 415 44.10 17.54 -11.99
CA GLU A 415 45.17 18.50 -11.76
C GLU A 415 45.11 19.74 -12.66
N ASN A 416 44.61 19.59 -13.90
CA ASN A 416 44.56 20.63 -14.89
C ASN A 416 43.18 21.25 -15.12
N GLY A 417 42.16 20.85 -14.35
CA GLY A 417 40.77 21.33 -14.49
C GLY A 417 40.11 20.95 -15.81
N LEU A 418 40.52 19.84 -16.42
CA LEU A 418 40.01 19.32 -17.69
C LEU A 418 38.96 18.21 -17.47
N VAL A 419 38.26 17.87 -18.56
CA VAL A 419 37.42 16.65 -18.67
C VAL A 419 37.98 15.78 -19.81
N LEU A 420 37.64 14.51 -19.83
CA LEU A 420 38.20 13.53 -20.78
C LEU A 420 38.03 14.00 -22.25
N GLU A 421 36.90 14.60 -22.57
CA GLU A 421 36.57 15.09 -23.91
C GLU A 421 37.39 16.29 -24.35
N THR A 422 38.03 17.00 -23.43
CA THR A 422 38.83 18.24 -23.75
C THR A 422 40.33 18.03 -23.67
N VAL A 423 40.80 16.86 -23.29
CA VAL A 423 42.24 16.54 -23.29
C VAL A 423 42.72 16.40 -24.74
N PRO A 424 43.82 17.09 -25.15
CA PRO A 424 44.37 16.95 -26.50
C PRO A 424 44.79 15.51 -26.82
N ILE A 425 44.59 15.08 -28.08
CA ILE A 425 44.90 13.70 -28.51
C ILE A 425 46.39 13.36 -28.34
N GLU A 426 47.27 14.34 -28.44
CA GLU A 426 48.69 14.18 -28.20
C GLU A 426 48.97 13.69 -26.79
N LYS A 427 48.23 14.22 -25.80
CA LYS A 427 48.37 13.78 -24.42
C LYS A 427 47.91 12.33 -24.19
N TYR A 428 46.87 11.94 -24.84
CA TYR A 428 46.43 10.53 -24.86
C TYR A 428 47.50 9.62 -25.50
N LYS A 429 48.08 10.04 -26.63
CA LYS A 429 49.12 9.28 -27.35
C LYS A 429 50.44 9.19 -26.58
N GLU A 430 50.73 10.14 -25.71
CA GLU A 430 51.88 10.06 -24.78
C GLU A 430 51.76 8.89 -23.80
N LEU A 431 50.53 8.58 -23.37
CA LEU A 431 50.26 7.46 -22.45
C LEU A 431 50.22 6.10 -23.16
N ASP A 432 49.63 6.05 -24.36
CA ASP A 432 49.60 4.85 -25.18
C ASP A 432 49.27 5.15 -26.64
N SER A 433 49.98 4.49 -27.57
CA SER A 433 49.81 4.66 -29.02
C SER A 433 48.48 4.08 -29.55
N LEU A 434 47.74 3.31 -28.76
CA LEU A 434 46.41 2.79 -29.11
C LEU A 434 45.33 3.87 -29.10
N PHE A 435 45.57 5.00 -28.40
CA PHE A 435 44.64 6.10 -28.47
C PHE A 435 44.71 6.81 -29.82
N ASP A 436 43.54 7.06 -30.40
CA ASP A 436 43.40 7.83 -31.64
C ASP A 436 42.19 8.77 -31.55
N SER A 437 42.03 9.65 -32.53
CA SER A 437 40.99 10.70 -32.55
C SER A 437 39.56 10.16 -32.49
N ASP A 438 39.34 8.89 -32.82
CA ASP A 438 38.04 8.19 -32.67
C ASP A 438 37.59 8.07 -31.23
N LEU A 439 38.51 8.17 -30.25
CA LEU A 439 38.19 8.08 -28.81
C LEU A 439 37.12 9.07 -28.36
N TYR A 440 37.13 10.31 -28.89
CA TYR A 440 36.18 11.37 -28.46
C TYR A 440 34.73 10.99 -28.80
N ASN A 441 34.50 10.31 -29.92
CA ASN A 441 33.19 9.79 -30.24
C ASN A 441 32.82 8.61 -29.32
N GLU A 442 33.80 7.75 -29.00
CA GLU A 442 33.59 6.57 -28.15
C GLU A 442 33.20 6.90 -26.71
N ILE A 443 33.73 8.04 -26.19
CA ILE A 443 33.48 8.48 -24.80
C ILE A 443 32.40 9.57 -24.69
N SER A 444 31.76 9.96 -25.81
CA SER A 444 30.59 10.87 -25.71
C SER A 444 29.48 10.22 -24.88
N LEU A 445 28.76 11.02 -24.11
CA LEU A 445 27.71 10.49 -23.22
C LEU A 445 26.65 9.71 -24.00
N GLU A 446 26.28 10.17 -25.19
CA GLU A 446 25.35 9.53 -26.10
C GLU A 446 25.86 8.15 -26.52
N THR A 447 27.13 8.05 -26.94
CA THR A 447 27.73 6.76 -27.31
C THR A 447 27.85 5.83 -26.11
N CYS A 448 28.26 6.35 -24.96
CA CYS A 448 28.32 5.57 -23.72
C CYS A 448 26.97 4.92 -23.37
N VAL A 449 25.87 5.67 -23.47
CA VAL A 449 24.52 5.16 -23.21
C VAL A 449 24.09 4.17 -24.30
N SER A 450 24.23 4.56 -25.58
CA SER A 450 23.74 3.72 -26.69
C SER A 450 24.44 2.37 -26.81
N LYS A 451 25.73 2.30 -26.42
CA LYS A 451 26.51 1.05 -26.41
C LYS A 451 26.24 0.10 -25.26
N ARG A 452 25.41 0.47 -24.28
CA ARG A 452 24.98 -0.43 -23.19
C ARG A 452 23.82 -1.31 -23.67
N ILE A 453 24.14 -2.23 -24.55
CA ILE A 453 23.20 -3.10 -25.29
C ILE A 453 22.79 -4.37 -24.53
N SER A 454 23.36 -4.63 -23.36
CA SER A 454 22.99 -5.78 -22.54
C SER A 454 21.51 -5.69 -22.11
N ALA A 455 20.84 -6.84 -22.03
CA ALA A 455 19.46 -6.90 -21.56
C ALA A 455 19.34 -6.29 -20.13
N GLY A 456 18.35 -5.42 -19.94
CA GLY A 456 18.19 -4.69 -18.69
C GLY A 456 19.11 -3.46 -18.53
N GLY A 457 19.96 -3.17 -19.53
CA GLY A 457 20.84 -1.99 -19.54
C GLY A 457 20.10 -0.68 -19.86
N THR A 458 20.84 0.45 -19.84
CA THR A 458 20.29 1.78 -20.06
C THR A 458 20.16 2.18 -21.54
N GLY A 459 20.68 1.37 -22.49
CA GLY A 459 20.56 1.66 -23.93
C GLY A 459 19.10 1.65 -24.39
N GLU A 460 18.78 2.48 -25.40
CA GLU A 460 17.42 2.75 -25.87
C GLU A 460 16.59 1.47 -26.09
N ARG A 461 17.10 0.51 -26.86
CA ARG A 461 16.40 -0.76 -27.13
C ARG A 461 16.02 -1.52 -25.85
N SER A 462 16.87 -1.47 -24.83
CA SER A 462 16.59 -2.16 -23.56
C SER A 462 15.55 -1.41 -22.74
N VAL A 463 15.58 -0.08 -22.75
CA VAL A 463 14.58 0.77 -22.08
C VAL A 463 13.21 0.61 -22.77
N GLU A 464 13.14 0.61 -24.09
CA GLU A 464 11.91 0.36 -24.84
C GLU A 464 11.31 -1.02 -24.52
N ALA A 465 12.15 -2.06 -24.41
CA ALA A 465 11.70 -3.39 -24.01
C ALA A 465 11.12 -3.42 -22.58
N GLN A 466 11.70 -2.65 -21.64
CA GLN A 466 11.17 -2.49 -20.28
C GLN A 466 9.82 -1.77 -20.30
N ILE A 467 9.69 -0.70 -21.09
CA ILE A 467 8.43 0.04 -21.28
C ILE A 467 7.36 -0.87 -21.89
N ALA A 468 7.68 -1.63 -22.91
CA ALA A 468 6.74 -2.57 -23.56
C ALA A 468 6.26 -3.63 -22.56
N TYR A 469 7.15 -4.24 -21.80
CA TYR A 469 6.82 -5.22 -20.75
C TYR A 469 5.86 -4.67 -19.70
N LEU A 470 6.13 -3.45 -19.20
CA LEU A 470 5.26 -2.81 -18.20
C LEU A 470 3.91 -2.38 -18.80
N THR A 471 3.91 -1.96 -20.07
CA THR A 471 2.67 -1.64 -20.78
C THR A 471 1.79 -2.89 -20.95
N GLU A 472 2.37 -4.04 -21.29
CA GLU A 472 1.64 -5.32 -21.35
C GLU A 472 1.10 -5.74 -19.99
N PHE A 473 1.87 -5.54 -18.91
CA PHE A 473 1.43 -5.83 -17.55
C PHE A 473 0.22 -5.00 -17.10
N LEU A 474 0.06 -3.79 -17.63
CA LEU A 474 -1.07 -2.89 -17.29
C LEU A 474 -2.38 -3.26 -17.99
N HIS A 475 -2.37 -4.15 -18.98
CA HIS A 475 -3.52 -4.64 -19.76
C HIS A 475 -3.88 -6.08 -19.41
#